data_7091f2018bd097d4c729b9c9ef0322e7
#
_entry.id   7091f2018bd097d4c729b9c9ef0322e7
#
_cell.length_a   1.000
_cell.length_b   1.000
_cell.length_c   1.000
_cell.angle_alpha   90.00
_cell.angle_beta   90.00
_cell.angle_gamma   90.00
#
_symmetry.space_group_name_H-M   'P 1'
#
loop_
_entity.id
_entity.type
_entity.pdbx_description
1 polymer ?
#
loop_
_entity_poly.entity_id
_entity_poly.type
_entity_poly.pdbx_seq_one_letter_code
_entity_poly.pdbx_strand_id
1 'polypeptide(L)'
;MLYAFVRAVLLVPLFRWLFRLRVEGMEHIPTTGPAVIAGNHLSFCDQFLTVTVTRRKITYLCKKEYFTGRGLKGALTRGFFRGCGQIPVDRSGKEAGQAGVEAGLKVLRSGELLGIFPEGTRSHDGRMYKGKVGVAMMALASGAPVIPCAVIGTFEAQPAGRRLPRPAPLTIRFGAPLNFSRYAGMEESREVLRAVTDEIMYAIMKLSEQEYIDRYAAEAKAEATAGATAGARPQATAVRETDPTAEPRKPVAVNHSN
;
A
#
# COMPACT_ATOMS: atom_id res chain seq x y z
N MET A 1 -13.16 2.87 -23.84
CA MET A 1 -14.58 3.13 -23.46
C MET A 1 -14.90 2.68 -22.04
N LEU A 2 -14.65 1.42 -21.65
CA LEU A 2 -14.99 0.92 -20.30
C LEU A 2 -14.38 1.75 -19.16
N TYR A 3 -13.10 2.14 -19.25
CA TYR A 3 -12.45 3.00 -18.25
C TYR A 3 -13.17 4.35 -18.07
N ALA A 4 -13.45 5.04 -19.17
CA ALA A 4 -14.15 6.34 -19.11
C ALA A 4 -15.56 6.22 -18.52
N PHE A 5 -16.27 5.16 -18.85
CA PHE A 5 -17.60 4.85 -18.32
C PHE A 5 -17.54 4.58 -16.81
N VAL A 6 -16.73 3.63 -16.37
CA VAL A 6 -16.60 3.28 -14.94
C VAL A 6 -16.16 4.50 -14.12
N ARG A 7 -15.19 5.28 -14.64
CA ARG A 7 -14.75 6.50 -14.00
C ARG A 7 -15.88 7.53 -13.88
N ALA A 8 -16.54 7.88 -14.99
CA ALA A 8 -17.51 8.97 -15.04
C ALA A 8 -18.84 8.63 -14.34
N VAL A 9 -19.32 7.39 -14.48
CA VAL A 9 -20.64 6.97 -14.00
C VAL A 9 -20.59 6.41 -12.58
N LEU A 10 -19.50 5.72 -12.21
CA LEU A 10 -19.43 5.03 -10.92
C LEU A 10 -18.47 5.75 -9.95
N LEU A 11 -17.19 5.88 -10.30
CA LEU A 11 -16.18 6.34 -9.35
C LEU A 11 -16.32 7.82 -9.00
N VAL A 12 -16.40 8.70 -10.00
CA VAL A 12 -16.44 10.15 -9.75
C VAL A 12 -17.68 10.56 -8.92
N PRO A 13 -18.90 10.15 -9.25
CA PRO A 13 -20.09 10.48 -8.43
C PRO A 13 -20.00 9.91 -7.02
N LEU A 14 -19.60 8.62 -6.90
CA LEU A 14 -19.47 7.93 -5.61
C LEU A 14 -18.48 8.64 -4.69
N PHE A 15 -17.28 8.94 -5.19
CA PHE A 15 -16.24 9.56 -4.36
C PHE A 15 -16.53 11.03 -4.07
N ARG A 16 -17.15 11.77 -4.99
CA ARG A 16 -17.61 13.14 -4.71
C ARG A 16 -18.68 13.19 -3.64
N TRP A 17 -19.60 12.23 -3.64
CA TRP A 17 -20.66 12.15 -2.65
C TRP A 17 -20.14 11.69 -1.29
N LEU A 18 -19.23 10.69 -1.27
CA LEU A 18 -18.75 10.06 -0.04
C LEU A 18 -17.65 10.89 0.65
N PHE A 19 -16.82 11.60 -0.14
CA PHE A 19 -15.65 12.32 0.38
C PHE A 19 -15.69 13.80 -0.01
N ARG A 20 -15.31 14.66 0.95
CA ARG A 20 -15.03 16.08 0.66
C ARG A 20 -13.63 16.17 0.06
N LEU A 21 -13.50 15.78 -1.21
CA LEU A 21 -12.22 15.62 -1.87
C LEU A 21 -11.60 16.96 -2.26
N ARG A 22 -10.42 17.25 -1.70
CA ARG A 22 -9.54 18.37 -2.08
C ARG A 22 -8.43 17.86 -2.98
N VAL A 23 -8.10 18.57 -4.04
CA VAL A 23 -7.03 18.19 -4.97
C VAL A 23 -6.13 19.37 -5.19
N GLU A 24 -4.82 19.17 -5.05
CA GLU A 24 -3.76 20.18 -5.17
C GLU A 24 -2.69 19.68 -6.15
N GLY A 25 -2.07 20.58 -6.92
CA GLY A 25 -0.94 20.27 -7.80
C GLY A 25 -1.30 19.49 -9.09
N MET A 26 -2.54 19.57 -9.56
CA MET A 26 -2.97 18.89 -10.80
C MET A 26 -2.19 19.34 -12.04
N GLU A 27 -1.66 20.54 -12.03
CA GLU A 27 -0.81 21.13 -13.07
C GLU A 27 0.52 20.41 -13.26
N HIS A 28 0.98 19.67 -12.25
CA HIS A 28 2.20 18.87 -12.31
C HIS A 28 2.06 17.59 -13.13
N ILE A 29 0.82 17.15 -13.40
CA ILE A 29 0.58 15.94 -14.20
C ILE A 29 0.70 16.31 -15.68
N PRO A 30 1.64 15.70 -16.43
CA PRO A 30 1.84 16.04 -17.84
C PRO A 30 0.59 15.70 -18.67
N THR A 31 0.23 16.59 -19.57
CA THR A 31 -0.93 16.41 -20.47
C THR A 31 -0.70 15.35 -21.54
N THR A 32 0.56 15.11 -21.89
CA THR A 32 1.01 14.11 -22.87
C THR A 32 2.27 13.39 -22.39
N GLY A 33 2.64 12.29 -23.01
CA GLY A 33 3.84 11.52 -22.68
C GLY A 33 3.72 10.68 -21.40
N PRO A 34 4.71 9.83 -21.12
CA PRO A 34 4.72 8.98 -19.94
C PRO A 34 5.04 9.76 -18.67
N ALA A 35 4.53 9.29 -17.53
CA ALA A 35 5.01 9.69 -16.21
C ALA A 35 4.69 8.60 -15.18
N VAL A 36 5.48 8.54 -14.12
CA VAL A 36 5.22 7.69 -12.96
C VAL A 36 4.54 8.51 -11.89
N ILE A 37 3.34 8.14 -11.48
CA ILE A 37 2.66 8.71 -10.31
C ILE A 37 3.00 7.84 -9.11
N ALA A 38 3.92 8.29 -8.28
CA ALA A 38 4.41 7.57 -7.11
C ALA A 38 3.72 8.08 -5.84
N GLY A 39 2.96 7.24 -5.16
CA GLY A 39 2.17 7.64 -3.99
C GLY A 39 2.40 6.82 -2.74
N ASN A 40 2.00 7.37 -1.56
CA ASN A 40 1.85 6.61 -0.33
C ASN A 40 0.66 5.64 -0.42
N HIS A 41 0.67 4.58 0.39
CA HIS A 41 -0.38 3.56 0.33
C HIS A 41 -0.98 3.24 1.70
N LEU A 42 -2.10 3.86 2.00
CA LEU A 42 -2.81 3.76 3.28
C LEU A 42 -4.07 2.88 3.21
N SER A 43 -4.76 2.93 2.07
CA SER A 43 -6.06 2.33 1.89
C SER A 43 -6.21 1.61 0.55
N PHE A 44 -7.18 0.71 0.48
CA PHE A 44 -7.61 0.13 -0.80
C PHE A 44 -8.19 1.18 -1.77
N CYS A 45 -8.72 2.29 -1.24
CA CYS A 45 -9.30 3.36 -2.07
C CYS A 45 -8.28 4.23 -2.79
N ASP A 46 -7.01 4.27 -2.36
CA ASP A 46 -6.01 5.25 -2.85
C ASP A 46 -5.89 5.28 -4.38
N GLN A 47 -5.74 4.09 -5.00
CA GLN A 47 -5.64 3.97 -6.46
C GLN A 47 -6.90 4.42 -7.21
N PHE A 48 -8.08 4.24 -6.61
CA PHE A 48 -9.33 4.66 -7.24
C PHE A 48 -9.53 6.17 -7.12
N LEU A 49 -9.13 6.76 -5.99
CA LEU A 49 -9.18 8.21 -5.77
C LEU A 49 -8.32 8.96 -6.79
N THR A 50 -7.07 8.56 -6.99
CA THR A 50 -6.19 9.20 -7.97
C THR A 50 -6.74 9.09 -9.40
N VAL A 51 -7.34 7.95 -9.76
CA VAL A 51 -8.01 7.75 -11.05
C VAL A 51 -9.21 8.70 -11.23
N THR A 52 -9.94 9.02 -10.16
CA THR A 52 -11.14 9.88 -10.26
C THR A 52 -10.80 11.34 -10.56
N VAL A 53 -9.68 11.82 -10.07
CA VAL A 53 -9.31 13.26 -10.18
C VAL A 53 -8.52 13.58 -11.43
N THR A 54 -7.76 12.64 -11.98
CA THR A 54 -6.92 12.89 -13.16
C THR A 54 -7.72 12.89 -14.47
N ARG A 55 -7.36 13.73 -15.41
CA ARG A 55 -7.97 13.74 -16.74
C ARG A 55 -7.47 12.58 -17.60
N ARG A 56 -6.22 12.20 -17.42
CA ARG A 56 -5.57 11.09 -18.12
C ARG A 56 -5.78 9.78 -17.35
N LYS A 57 -5.79 8.68 -18.07
CA LYS A 57 -5.82 7.34 -17.47
C LYS A 57 -4.51 7.09 -16.72
N ILE A 58 -4.62 6.70 -15.46
CA ILE A 58 -3.50 6.13 -14.70
C ILE A 58 -3.68 4.61 -14.68
N THR A 59 -2.66 3.90 -15.09
CA THR A 59 -2.62 2.44 -15.07
C THR A 59 -1.88 1.96 -13.83
N TYR A 60 -2.55 1.20 -12.95
CA TYR A 60 -1.96 0.61 -11.74
C TYR A 60 -1.68 -0.89 -11.92
N LEU A 61 -0.58 -1.36 -11.33
CA LEU A 61 -0.26 -2.77 -11.23
C LEU A 61 -1.01 -3.41 -10.07
N CYS A 62 -1.81 -4.43 -10.34
CA CYS A 62 -2.68 -5.07 -9.36
C CYS A 62 -2.41 -6.59 -9.28
N LYS A 63 -2.79 -7.22 -8.17
CA LYS A 63 -2.64 -8.66 -8.00
C LYS A 63 -3.46 -9.41 -9.05
N LYS A 64 -2.84 -10.43 -9.72
CA LYS A 64 -3.50 -11.24 -10.76
C LYS A 64 -4.78 -11.95 -10.27
N GLU A 65 -4.87 -12.23 -8.95
CA GLU A 65 -6.00 -12.93 -8.34
C GLU A 65 -7.33 -12.19 -8.54
N TYR A 66 -7.31 -10.86 -8.65
CA TYR A 66 -8.52 -10.08 -8.98
C TYR A 66 -9.03 -10.31 -10.42
N PHE A 67 -8.20 -10.92 -11.28
CA PHE A 67 -8.52 -11.17 -12.68
C PHE A 67 -8.77 -12.66 -13.01
N THR A 68 -8.48 -13.58 -12.09
CA THR A 68 -8.56 -15.03 -12.31
C THR A 68 -9.80 -15.68 -11.70
N GLY A 69 -10.66 -14.90 -11.02
CA GLY A 69 -11.91 -15.39 -10.44
C GLY A 69 -12.84 -16.01 -11.48
N ARG A 70 -13.51 -17.12 -11.12
CA ARG A 70 -14.45 -17.86 -11.97
C ARG A 70 -15.89 -17.38 -11.78
N GLY A 71 -16.77 -17.71 -12.74
CA GLY A 71 -18.20 -17.40 -12.72
C GLY A 71 -18.50 -15.90 -12.86
N LEU A 72 -19.77 -15.53 -12.65
CA LEU A 72 -20.26 -14.15 -12.81
C LEU A 72 -19.56 -13.16 -11.88
N LYS A 73 -19.33 -13.53 -10.61
CA LYS A 73 -18.60 -12.71 -9.65
C LYS A 73 -17.17 -12.41 -10.12
N GLY A 74 -16.47 -13.42 -10.64
CA GLY A 74 -15.12 -13.25 -11.20
C GLY A 74 -15.12 -12.36 -12.44
N ALA A 75 -16.12 -12.49 -13.32
CA ALA A 75 -16.28 -11.66 -14.51
C ALA A 75 -16.53 -10.19 -14.14
N LEU A 76 -17.42 -9.93 -13.18
CA LEU A 76 -17.70 -8.57 -12.67
C LEU A 76 -16.47 -7.94 -12.01
N THR A 77 -15.76 -8.69 -11.15
CA THR A 77 -14.54 -8.21 -10.52
C THR A 77 -13.50 -7.84 -11.56
N ARG A 78 -13.23 -8.73 -12.52
CA ARG A 78 -12.29 -8.48 -13.63
C ARG A 78 -12.70 -7.26 -14.47
N GLY A 79 -14.00 -7.15 -14.80
CA GLY A 79 -14.55 -6.00 -15.54
C GLY A 79 -14.34 -4.69 -14.79
N PHE A 80 -14.58 -4.66 -13.48
CA PHE A 80 -14.38 -3.51 -12.62
C PHE A 80 -12.90 -3.09 -12.59
N PHE A 81 -11.97 -4.01 -12.27
CA PHE A 81 -10.54 -3.66 -12.19
C PHE A 81 -9.98 -3.19 -13.54
N ARG A 82 -10.36 -3.83 -14.65
CA ARG A 82 -10.00 -3.35 -16.00
C ARG A 82 -10.59 -1.97 -16.29
N GLY A 83 -11.86 -1.76 -15.91
CA GLY A 83 -12.53 -0.47 -16.03
C GLY A 83 -11.91 0.64 -15.18
N CYS A 84 -11.22 0.29 -14.09
CA CYS A 84 -10.47 1.22 -13.27
C CYS A 84 -9.01 1.43 -13.75
N GLY A 85 -8.63 0.91 -14.92
CA GLY A 85 -7.27 1.06 -15.45
C GLY A 85 -6.23 0.15 -14.79
N GLN A 86 -6.66 -0.93 -14.12
CA GLN A 86 -5.75 -1.86 -13.46
C GLN A 86 -5.28 -2.95 -14.43
N ILE A 87 -4.01 -3.35 -14.35
CA ILE A 87 -3.47 -4.49 -15.08
C ILE A 87 -2.93 -5.56 -14.11
N PRO A 88 -3.13 -6.85 -14.44
CA PRO A 88 -2.68 -7.93 -13.57
C PRO A 88 -1.17 -8.09 -13.60
N VAL A 89 -0.57 -8.29 -12.42
CA VAL A 89 0.83 -8.70 -12.27
C VAL A 89 0.90 -9.87 -11.29
N ASP A 90 1.66 -10.88 -11.65
CA ASP A 90 2.01 -11.96 -10.74
C ASP A 90 2.99 -11.44 -9.69
N ARG A 91 2.59 -11.54 -8.42
CA ARG A 91 3.42 -11.13 -7.28
C ARG A 91 3.94 -12.33 -6.50
N SER A 92 3.79 -13.53 -7.05
CA SER A 92 4.28 -14.78 -6.47
C SER A 92 5.67 -15.13 -7.01
N GLY A 93 6.51 -15.73 -6.18
CA GLY A 93 7.82 -16.21 -6.58
C GLY A 93 8.94 -15.17 -6.54
N LYS A 94 10.16 -15.63 -6.82
CA LYS A 94 11.39 -14.81 -6.75
C LYS A 94 11.44 -13.71 -7.82
N GLU A 95 10.80 -13.91 -8.95
CA GLU A 95 10.80 -12.99 -10.11
C GLU A 95 9.65 -11.97 -10.08
N ALA A 96 8.82 -11.98 -9.03
CA ALA A 96 7.65 -11.10 -8.90
C ALA A 96 8.00 -9.61 -9.02
N GLY A 97 9.17 -9.22 -8.51
CA GLY A 97 9.66 -7.85 -8.60
C GLY A 97 9.97 -7.44 -10.04
N GLN A 98 10.66 -8.31 -10.78
CA GLN A 98 11.03 -8.09 -12.18
C GLN A 98 9.79 -8.04 -13.08
N ALA A 99 8.85 -8.97 -12.93
CA ALA A 99 7.59 -8.96 -13.68
C ALA A 99 6.79 -7.66 -13.46
N GLY A 100 6.83 -7.11 -12.24
CA GLY A 100 6.24 -5.81 -11.92
C GLY A 100 6.94 -4.66 -12.66
N VAL A 101 8.27 -4.64 -12.68
CA VAL A 101 9.06 -3.63 -13.40
C VAL A 101 8.80 -3.69 -14.90
N GLU A 102 8.83 -4.86 -15.51
CA GLU A 102 8.56 -5.07 -16.94
C GLU A 102 7.15 -4.60 -17.34
N ALA A 103 6.14 -4.97 -16.54
CA ALA A 103 4.77 -4.52 -16.76
C ALA A 103 4.64 -2.99 -16.66
N GLY A 104 5.31 -2.37 -15.70
CA GLY A 104 5.35 -0.92 -15.56
C GLY A 104 6.05 -0.24 -16.74
N LEU A 105 7.20 -0.75 -17.17
CA LEU A 105 7.92 -0.24 -18.33
C LEU A 105 7.10 -0.33 -19.62
N LYS A 106 6.30 -1.39 -19.79
CA LYS A 106 5.39 -1.52 -20.93
C LYS A 106 4.35 -0.39 -20.94
N VAL A 107 3.80 -0.02 -19.79
CA VAL A 107 2.86 1.12 -19.65
C VAL A 107 3.56 2.44 -20.01
N LEU A 108 4.75 2.69 -19.49
CA LEU A 108 5.49 3.92 -19.75
C LEU A 108 5.90 4.05 -21.23
N ARG A 109 6.37 2.96 -21.86
CA ARG A 109 6.72 2.93 -23.28
C ARG A 109 5.52 3.19 -24.22
N SER A 110 4.29 2.91 -23.76
CA SER A 110 3.08 3.27 -24.50
C SER A 110 2.65 4.73 -24.32
N GLY A 111 3.44 5.55 -23.60
CA GLY A 111 3.14 6.96 -23.36
C GLY A 111 2.06 7.19 -22.30
N GLU A 112 1.68 6.17 -21.53
CA GLU A 112 0.65 6.25 -20.48
C GLU A 112 1.23 6.65 -19.12
N LEU A 113 0.34 7.05 -18.19
CA LEU A 113 0.68 7.27 -16.80
C LEU A 113 0.68 5.94 -16.04
N LEU A 114 1.77 5.65 -15.33
CA LEU A 114 1.89 4.51 -14.44
C LEU A 114 1.68 4.96 -12.99
N GLY A 115 0.70 4.39 -12.29
CA GLY A 115 0.54 4.56 -10.86
C GLY A 115 1.27 3.46 -10.07
N ILE A 116 2.05 3.85 -9.08
CA ILE A 116 2.78 2.92 -8.22
C ILE A 116 2.78 3.39 -6.78
N PHE A 117 2.80 2.42 -5.87
CA PHE A 117 3.03 2.61 -4.44
C PHE A 117 4.39 2.00 -4.10
N PRO A 118 5.46 2.82 -3.93
CA PRO A 118 6.81 2.29 -3.74
C PRO A 118 6.97 1.40 -2.50
N GLU A 119 6.16 1.59 -1.47
CA GLU A 119 6.13 0.73 -0.26
C GLU A 119 5.79 -0.74 -0.58
N GLY A 120 5.09 -0.99 -1.70
CA GLY A 120 4.71 -2.32 -2.20
C GLY A 120 3.58 -3.00 -1.44
N THR A 121 3.14 -2.46 -0.31
CA THR A 121 1.96 -2.88 0.45
C THR A 121 1.37 -1.70 1.21
N ARG A 122 0.13 -1.82 1.65
CA ARG A 122 -0.52 -0.78 2.47
C ARG A 122 0.13 -0.70 3.85
N SER A 123 0.31 0.53 4.32
CA SER A 123 0.64 0.78 5.72
C SER A 123 -0.44 0.18 6.62
N HIS A 124 -0.04 -0.38 7.75
CA HIS A 124 -0.95 -0.98 8.73
C HIS A 124 -1.29 -0.05 9.88
N ASP A 125 -0.51 1.02 10.05
CA ASP A 125 -0.56 1.95 11.18
C ASP A 125 -0.60 3.43 10.78
N GLY A 126 -0.67 3.72 9.48
CA GLY A 126 -0.74 5.08 8.95
C GLY A 126 0.63 5.73 8.70
N ARG A 127 1.75 5.12 9.10
CA ARG A 127 3.10 5.62 8.86
C ARG A 127 3.57 5.27 7.45
N MET A 128 4.57 6.00 6.95
CA MET A 128 5.21 5.73 5.66
C MET A 128 6.41 4.82 5.86
N TYR A 129 6.56 3.84 4.99
CA TYR A 129 7.62 2.85 5.06
C TYR A 129 8.59 2.96 3.90
N LYS A 130 9.76 2.34 4.05
CA LYS A 130 10.84 2.30 3.06
C LYS A 130 10.35 1.82 1.69
N GLY A 131 10.63 2.59 0.64
CA GLY A 131 10.27 2.26 -0.73
C GLY A 131 11.16 1.16 -1.32
N LYS A 132 10.58 0.32 -2.18
CA LYS A 132 11.29 -0.66 -3.00
C LYS A 132 11.87 0.01 -4.24
N VAL A 133 13.04 -0.44 -4.68
CA VAL A 133 13.79 0.17 -5.81
C VAL A 133 13.12 0.03 -7.18
N GLY A 134 12.05 -0.75 -7.31
CA GLY A 134 11.32 -0.92 -8.57
C GLY A 134 10.82 0.39 -9.18
N VAL A 135 10.47 1.39 -8.36
CA VAL A 135 10.07 2.71 -8.86
C VAL A 135 11.24 3.43 -9.54
N ALA A 136 12.43 3.36 -8.95
CA ALA A 136 13.66 3.94 -9.53
C ALA A 136 14.06 3.21 -10.82
N MET A 137 14.01 1.88 -10.84
CA MET A 137 14.27 1.08 -12.05
C MET A 137 13.37 1.52 -13.22
N MET A 138 12.08 1.68 -12.97
CA MET A 138 11.14 2.12 -14.01
C MET A 138 11.38 3.57 -14.45
N ALA A 139 11.64 4.48 -13.51
CA ALA A 139 11.91 5.88 -13.82
C ALA A 139 13.18 6.04 -14.66
N LEU A 140 14.28 5.41 -14.27
CA LEU A 140 15.55 5.49 -14.98
C LEU A 140 15.48 4.82 -16.37
N ALA A 141 15.01 3.57 -16.44
CA ALA A 141 14.96 2.82 -17.69
C ALA A 141 13.96 3.40 -18.70
N SER A 142 12.96 4.19 -18.28
CA SER A 142 12.01 4.85 -19.20
C SER A 142 12.33 6.31 -19.49
N GLY A 143 13.18 6.95 -18.67
CA GLY A 143 13.40 8.40 -18.69
C GLY A 143 12.17 9.23 -18.32
N ALA A 144 11.08 8.59 -17.86
CA ALA A 144 9.84 9.26 -17.50
C ALA A 144 9.98 10.05 -16.18
N PRO A 145 9.44 11.27 -16.10
CA PRO A 145 9.41 12.01 -14.85
C PRO A 145 8.56 11.28 -13.80
N VAL A 146 8.94 11.43 -12.53
CA VAL A 146 8.16 10.91 -11.40
C VAL A 146 7.41 12.06 -10.76
N ILE A 147 6.09 11.92 -10.66
CA ILE A 147 5.21 12.86 -9.96
C ILE A 147 4.93 12.26 -8.58
N PRO A 148 5.50 12.80 -7.50
CA PRO A 148 5.17 12.36 -6.16
C PRO A 148 3.71 12.72 -5.85
N CYS A 149 3.00 11.82 -5.20
CA CYS A 149 1.58 11.95 -4.88
C CYS A 149 1.35 11.59 -3.42
N ALA A 150 0.58 12.38 -2.70
CA ALA A 150 0.11 12.03 -1.37
C ALA A 150 -1.41 11.90 -1.36
N VAL A 151 -1.90 10.82 -0.78
CA VAL A 151 -3.32 10.62 -0.45
C VAL A 151 -3.46 10.67 1.07
N ILE A 152 -4.24 11.64 1.57
CA ILE A 152 -4.34 12.00 2.99
C ILE A 152 -5.78 11.76 3.45
N GLY A 153 -5.94 11.18 4.66
CA GLY A 153 -7.25 10.91 5.28
C GLY A 153 -7.83 9.53 4.91
N THR A 154 -7.18 8.76 4.03
CA THR A 154 -7.69 7.45 3.62
C THR A 154 -7.44 6.36 4.65
N PHE A 155 -6.45 6.52 5.52
CA PHE A 155 -6.23 5.61 6.64
C PHE A 155 -7.40 5.66 7.63
N GLU A 156 -7.86 6.84 7.97
CA GLU A 156 -9.00 7.07 8.87
C GLU A 156 -10.32 6.66 8.21
N ALA A 157 -10.46 6.93 6.90
CA ALA A 157 -11.65 6.56 6.14
C ALA A 157 -11.78 5.04 5.99
N GLN A 158 -10.70 4.33 5.70
CA GLN A 158 -10.69 2.90 5.50
C GLN A 158 -9.41 2.25 6.03
N PRO A 159 -9.27 2.11 7.36
CA PRO A 159 -8.13 1.43 7.96
C PRO A 159 -8.05 -0.04 7.53
N ALA A 160 -6.88 -0.65 7.75
CA ALA A 160 -6.66 -2.06 7.44
C ALA A 160 -7.74 -2.96 8.07
N GLY A 161 -8.28 -3.90 7.28
CA GLY A 161 -9.37 -4.80 7.72
C GLY A 161 -10.80 -4.29 7.49
N ARG A 162 -11.00 -3.00 7.29
CA ARG A 162 -12.32 -2.45 6.98
C ARG A 162 -12.67 -2.65 5.49
N ARG A 163 -13.84 -3.21 5.21
CA ARG A 163 -14.28 -3.49 3.83
C ARG A 163 -14.77 -2.26 3.07
N LEU A 164 -15.50 -1.38 3.75
CA LEU A 164 -16.09 -0.17 3.16
C LEU A 164 -15.52 1.08 3.83
N PRO A 165 -15.20 2.13 3.07
CA PRO A 165 -14.76 3.39 3.64
C PRO A 165 -15.89 4.10 4.38
N ARG A 166 -15.52 4.96 5.36
CA ARG A 166 -16.43 5.93 5.99
C ARG A 166 -16.33 7.26 5.25
N PRO A 167 -17.41 8.06 5.19
CA PRO A 167 -17.33 9.45 4.77
C PRO A 167 -16.27 10.19 5.59
N ALA A 168 -15.33 10.82 4.90
CA ALA A 168 -14.27 11.61 5.53
C ALA A 168 -13.76 12.67 4.55
N PRO A 169 -13.20 13.80 5.03
CA PRO A 169 -12.46 14.69 4.15
C PRO A 169 -11.18 14.02 3.68
N LEU A 170 -10.94 14.04 2.37
CA LEU A 170 -9.72 13.49 1.77
C LEU A 170 -8.99 14.55 0.99
N THR A 171 -7.67 14.50 0.99
CA THR A 171 -6.84 15.38 0.18
C THR A 171 -5.90 14.54 -0.70
N ILE A 172 -5.77 14.93 -1.96
CA ILE A 172 -4.77 14.39 -2.88
C ILE A 172 -3.86 15.56 -3.28
N ARG A 173 -2.56 15.41 -3.06
CA ARG A 173 -1.52 16.36 -3.44
C ARG A 173 -0.61 15.75 -4.48
N PHE A 174 -0.39 16.43 -5.60
CA PHE A 174 0.61 16.09 -6.61
C PHE A 174 1.77 17.07 -6.49
N GLY A 175 2.98 16.58 -6.25
CA GLY A 175 4.17 17.41 -6.18
C GLY A 175 4.78 17.69 -7.54
N ALA A 176 5.79 18.60 -7.56
CA ALA A 176 6.53 18.92 -8.77
C ALA A 176 7.22 17.66 -9.35
N PRO A 177 7.32 17.58 -10.71
CA PRO A 177 7.97 16.45 -11.36
C PRO A 177 9.44 16.31 -10.95
N LEU A 178 9.85 15.12 -10.55
CA LEU A 178 11.24 14.74 -10.31
C LEU A 178 11.82 14.18 -11.61
N ASN A 179 12.96 14.71 -12.02
CA ASN A 179 13.69 14.25 -13.21
C ASN A 179 15.03 13.64 -12.79
N PHE A 180 15.28 12.45 -13.28
CA PHE A 180 16.47 11.67 -12.95
C PHE A 180 17.43 11.48 -14.12
N SER A 181 17.33 12.32 -15.16
CA SER A 181 18.22 12.25 -16.34
C SER A 181 19.71 12.35 -16.01
N ARG A 182 20.07 12.96 -14.86
CA ARG A 182 21.43 13.01 -14.34
C ARG A 182 22.03 11.64 -14.01
N TYR A 183 21.22 10.60 -13.91
CA TYR A 183 21.62 9.21 -13.66
C TYR A 183 21.46 8.30 -14.88
N ALA A 184 21.27 8.87 -16.07
CA ALA A 184 21.16 8.08 -17.29
C ALA A 184 22.42 7.22 -17.49
N GLY A 185 22.23 5.95 -17.83
CA GLY A 185 23.31 4.96 -17.94
C GLY A 185 23.73 4.30 -16.62
N MET A 186 23.08 4.63 -15.51
CA MET A 186 23.34 4.06 -14.19
C MET A 186 22.18 3.20 -13.65
N GLU A 187 21.33 2.70 -14.54
CA GLU A 187 20.09 2.00 -14.20
C GLU A 187 20.32 0.68 -13.44
N GLU A 188 21.54 0.12 -13.50
CA GLU A 188 21.92 -1.11 -12.80
C GLU A 188 22.66 -0.87 -11.48
N SER A 189 23.09 0.39 -11.19
CA SER A 189 23.76 0.70 -9.93
C SER A 189 22.78 0.65 -8.76
N ARG A 190 23.04 -0.23 -7.80
CA ARG A 190 22.21 -0.40 -6.59
C ARG A 190 22.16 0.88 -5.76
N GLU A 191 23.29 1.60 -5.68
CA GLU A 191 23.44 2.85 -4.94
C GLU A 191 22.57 3.93 -5.57
N VAL A 192 22.59 4.06 -6.90
CA VAL A 192 21.78 5.04 -7.64
C VAL A 192 20.30 4.68 -7.51
N LEU A 193 19.93 3.42 -7.70
CA LEU A 193 18.55 2.97 -7.50
C LEU A 193 18.03 3.27 -6.10
N ARG A 194 18.87 3.08 -5.07
CA ARG A 194 18.50 3.40 -3.69
C ARG A 194 18.35 4.91 -3.51
N ALA A 195 19.31 5.71 -3.96
CA ALA A 195 19.28 7.17 -3.84
C ALA A 195 18.05 7.78 -4.53
N VAL A 196 17.76 7.34 -5.77
CA VAL A 196 16.57 7.78 -6.53
C VAL A 196 15.28 7.39 -5.80
N THR A 197 15.22 6.17 -5.25
CA THR A 197 14.05 5.74 -4.48
C THR A 197 13.86 6.59 -3.23
N ASP A 198 14.94 6.87 -2.49
CA ASP A 198 14.87 7.67 -1.27
C ASP A 198 14.47 9.13 -1.55
N GLU A 199 14.93 9.71 -2.67
CA GLU A 199 14.49 11.04 -3.12
C GLU A 199 12.98 11.06 -3.43
N ILE A 200 12.48 10.02 -4.12
CA ILE A 200 11.04 9.88 -4.39
C ILE A 200 10.26 9.75 -3.08
N MET A 201 10.70 8.88 -2.16
CA MET A 201 10.04 8.67 -0.87
C MET A 201 10.04 9.94 -0.01
N TYR A 202 11.15 10.68 -0.01
CA TYR A 202 11.25 11.96 0.68
C TYR A 202 10.25 13.00 0.14
N ALA A 203 10.12 13.07 -1.20
CA ALA A 203 9.15 13.96 -1.81
C ALA A 203 7.70 13.59 -1.44
N ILE A 204 7.36 12.29 -1.42
CA ILE A 204 6.03 11.83 -0.98
C ILE A 204 5.82 12.14 0.51
N MET A 205 6.83 11.91 1.35
CA MET A 205 6.79 12.21 2.79
C MET A 205 6.48 13.68 3.05
N LYS A 206 7.13 14.59 2.33
CA LYS A 206 6.87 16.04 2.47
C LYS A 206 5.45 16.43 2.09
N LEU A 207 4.84 15.76 1.11
CA LEU A 207 3.47 16.02 0.70
C LEU A 207 2.44 15.43 1.65
N SER A 208 2.73 14.25 2.21
CA SER A 208 1.80 13.49 3.07
C SER A 208 1.88 13.88 4.53
N GLU A 209 3.02 14.46 4.96
CA GLU A 209 3.34 14.80 6.35
C GLU A 209 3.36 13.57 7.29
N GLN A 210 3.53 12.35 6.71
CA GLN A 210 3.61 11.11 7.47
C GLN A 210 4.97 10.93 8.16
N GLU A 211 4.95 10.29 9.33
CA GLU A 211 6.16 9.77 9.96
C GLU A 211 6.80 8.69 9.08
N TYR A 212 8.09 8.82 8.77
CA TYR A 212 8.83 7.87 7.96
C TYR A 212 9.55 6.83 8.81
N ILE A 213 9.42 5.56 8.44
CA ILE A 213 10.08 4.43 9.09
C ILE A 213 11.02 3.76 8.08
N ASP A 214 12.33 3.75 8.38
CA ASP A 214 13.35 3.15 7.52
C ASP A 214 13.38 1.61 7.61
N ARG A 215 12.21 1.00 7.39
CA ARG A 215 11.98 -0.45 7.32
C ARG A 215 10.95 -0.75 6.23
N TYR A 216 10.95 -1.96 5.71
CA TYR A 216 9.93 -2.35 4.74
C TYR A 216 8.60 -2.66 5.44
N ALA A 217 7.51 -2.13 4.87
CA ALA A 217 6.16 -2.30 5.40
C ALA A 217 5.74 -3.78 5.57
N ALA A 218 6.25 -4.67 4.72
CA ALA A 218 5.95 -6.10 4.80
C ALA A 218 6.53 -6.75 6.07
N GLU A 219 7.74 -6.35 6.46
CA GLU A 219 8.44 -6.82 7.67
C GLU A 219 7.74 -6.32 8.93
N ALA A 220 7.49 -5.00 8.99
CA ALA A 220 6.77 -4.39 10.12
C ALA A 220 5.38 -5.00 10.32
N LYS A 221 4.67 -5.28 9.24
CA LYS A 221 3.36 -5.93 9.28
C LYS A 221 3.42 -7.37 9.77
N ALA A 222 4.43 -8.14 9.35
CA ALA A 222 4.62 -9.52 9.79
C ALA A 222 4.86 -9.59 11.31
N GLU A 223 5.70 -8.69 11.84
CA GLU A 223 5.97 -8.60 13.28
C GLU A 223 4.72 -8.20 14.07
N ALA A 224 3.97 -7.20 13.61
CA ALA A 224 2.72 -6.78 14.25
C ALA A 224 1.70 -7.94 14.32
N THR A 225 1.63 -8.76 13.26
CA THR A 225 0.74 -9.93 13.21
C THR A 225 1.23 -11.03 14.16
N ALA A 226 2.54 -11.30 14.22
CA ALA A 226 3.14 -12.28 15.12
C ALA A 226 2.95 -11.90 16.60
N GLY A 227 3.14 -10.62 16.94
CA GLY A 227 2.91 -10.10 18.28
C GLY A 227 1.46 -10.22 18.72
N ALA A 228 0.51 -9.92 17.84
CA ALA A 228 -0.92 -10.08 18.12
C ALA A 228 -1.32 -11.56 18.37
N THR A 229 -0.68 -12.50 17.67
CA THR A 229 -0.94 -13.95 17.83
C THR A 229 -0.31 -14.49 19.13
N ALA A 230 0.85 -13.97 19.52
CA ALA A 230 1.53 -14.35 20.77
C ALA A 230 0.80 -13.82 22.01
N GLY A 231 0.20 -12.63 21.96
CA GLY A 231 -0.62 -12.03 23.02
C GLY A 231 -1.99 -12.68 23.18
N ALA A 232 -2.47 -13.43 22.20
CA ALA A 232 -3.77 -14.10 22.22
C ALA A 232 -3.72 -15.55 22.77
N ARG A 233 -2.58 -16.05 23.30
CA ARG A 233 -2.55 -17.31 24.02
C ARG A 233 -3.20 -17.13 25.40
N PRO A 234 -4.30 -17.84 25.71
CA PRO A 234 -4.85 -17.84 27.05
C PRO A 234 -3.77 -18.42 27.97
N GLN A 235 -3.33 -17.65 28.96
CA GLN A 235 -2.70 -18.24 30.14
C GLN A 235 -3.78 -19.11 30.79
N ALA A 236 -3.67 -20.42 30.59
CA ALA A 236 -4.37 -21.39 31.38
C ALA A 236 -3.84 -21.26 32.82
N THR A 237 -4.47 -20.41 33.59
CA THR A 237 -4.33 -20.36 35.04
C THR A 237 -4.89 -21.69 35.55
N ALA A 238 -4.01 -22.62 35.85
CA ALA A 238 -4.35 -23.81 36.61
C ALA A 238 -4.80 -23.34 38.01
N VAL A 239 -6.10 -23.13 38.14
CA VAL A 239 -6.73 -23.07 39.45
C VAL A 239 -6.59 -24.45 40.05
N ARG A 240 -5.67 -24.62 41.00
CA ARG A 240 -5.66 -25.77 41.92
C ARG A 240 -6.93 -25.64 42.74
N GLU A 241 -7.91 -26.45 42.45
CA GLU A 241 -9.01 -26.75 43.31
C GLU A 241 -8.40 -27.33 44.61
N THR A 242 -8.48 -26.56 45.72
CA THR A 242 -8.20 -27.08 47.06
C THR A 242 -9.40 -27.91 47.49
N ASP A 243 -9.20 -29.19 47.65
CA ASP A 243 -10.15 -30.15 48.21
C ASP A 243 -10.52 -29.72 49.64
N PRO A 244 -11.80 -29.45 49.95
CA PRO A 244 -12.23 -29.00 51.29
C PRO A 244 -12.36 -30.12 52.34
N THR A 245 -11.91 -31.36 52.04
CA THR A 245 -12.11 -32.52 52.93
C THR A 245 -10.84 -33.03 53.64
N ALA A 246 -9.73 -32.29 53.66
CA ALA A 246 -8.54 -32.68 54.42
C ALA A 246 -8.64 -32.35 55.90
N GLU A 247 -8.90 -33.34 56.75
CA GLU A 247 -8.85 -33.29 58.22
C GLU A 247 -7.48 -32.81 58.76
N PRO A 248 -7.45 -32.03 59.88
CA PRO A 248 -6.20 -31.54 60.46
C PRO A 248 -5.43 -32.65 61.16
N ARG A 249 -4.23 -32.96 60.71
CA ARG A 249 -3.30 -33.87 61.39
C ARG A 249 -2.82 -33.25 62.69
N LYS A 250 -2.99 -33.98 63.81
CA LYS A 250 -2.50 -33.65 65.15
C LYS A 250 -0.97 -33.54 65.20
N PRO A 251 -0.39 -32.67 66.01
CA PRO A 251 1.06 -32.53 66.17
C PRO A 251 1.66 -33.70 66.90
N VAL A 252 2.74 -34.25 66.33
CA VAL A 252 3.57 -35.30 66.96
C VAL A 252 4.50 -34.61 67.97
N ALA A 253 4.45 -35.06 69.22
CA ALA A 253 5.32 -34.62 70.30
C ALA A 253 6.76 -35.04 70.05
N VAL A 254 7.69 -34.09 70.09
CA VAL A 254 9.12 -34.35 70.09
C VAL A 254 9.56 -34.61 71.51
N ASN A 255 10.01 -35.86 71.75
CA ASN A 255 10.55 -36.26 73.01
C ASN A 255 12.06 -35.95 73.04
N HIS A 256 12.48 -35.05 73.93
CA HIS A 256 13.89 -34.85 74.26
C HIS A 256 14.27 -35.87 75.35
N SER A 257 15.25 -36.69 75.07
CA SER A 257 15.97 -37.42 76.11
C SER A 257 17.42 -37.56 75.69
N ASN A 258 18.29 -36.97 76.51
CA ASN A 258 19.73 -37.11 76.74
C ASN A 258 20.69 -36.95 75.51
#